data_068730a80d5915106175f69cfd630d05
#
_entry.id   068730a80d5915106175f69cfd630d05
#
_cell.length_a   1.000
_cell.length_b   1.000
_cell.length_c   1.000
_cell.angle_alpha   90.00
_cell.angle_beta   90.00
_cell.angle_gamma   90.00
#
_symmetry.space_group_name_H-M   'P 1'
#
loop_
_entity.id
_entity.type
_entity.pdbx_description
1 polymer ?
#
loop_
_entity_poly.entity_id
_entity_poly.type
_entity_poly.pdbx_seq_one_letter_code
_entity_poly.pdbx_strand_id
1 'polypeptide(L)'
;IQGIEGFIFYRNNDFDKCLSQLDSISTDIKKLFTKINSSGKQTYKHSYDKSGKTLVTAIHLTLKNGDEVRVNCVDWAKKYSFLDQLRISIFTKEYAKFLETAYN
;
A
#
# COMPACT_ATOMS: atom_id res chain seq x y z
N ILE A 1 -4.74 16.78 -10.51
CA ILE A 1 -4.10 15.85 -9.56
C ILE A 1 -4.27 14.44 -10.08
N GLN A 2 -3.17 13.73 -10.23
CA GLN A 2 -3.17 12.37 -10.76
C GLN A 2 -3.23 11.32 -9.64
N GLY A 3 -2.91 11.70 -8.41
CA GLY A 3 -2.94 10.80 -7.29
C GLY A 3 -2.95 11.53 -5.96
N ILE A 4 -3.42 10.84 -4.93
CA ILE A 4 -3.47 11.33 -3.56
C ILE A 4 -2.90 10.24 -2.66
N GLU A 5 -2.10 10.63 -1.66
CA GLU A 5 -1.54 9.71 -0.68
C GLU A 5 -1.80 10.19 0.74
N GLY A 6 -2.04 9.24 1.63
CA GLY A 6 -2.15 9.47 3.06
C GLY A 6 -1.31 8.47 3.83
N PHE A 7 -0.85 8.87 5.02
CA PHE A 7 0.05 8.05 5.83
C PHE A 7 -0.41 7.98 7.27
N ILE A 8 -0.20 6.83 7.90
CA ILE A 8 -0.32 6.65 9.35
C ILE A 8 0.98 5.99 9.81
N PHE A 9 1.62 6.54 10.85
CA PHE A 9 2.88 6.01 11.37
C PHE A 9 2.64 5.24 12.66
N TYR A 10 3.37 4.14 12.85
CA TYR A 10 3.26 3.25 14.00
C TYR A 10 4.61 3.12 14.69
N ARG A 11 4.58 2.98 16.01
CA ARG A 11 5.80 2.70 16.77
C ARG A 11 6.23 1.24 16.55
N ASN A 12 7.51 0.95 16.83
CA ASN A 12 8.16 -0.32 16.46
C ASN A 12 7.43 -1.60 16.88
N ASN A 13 6.62 -1.59 17.94
CA ASN A 13 5.93 -2.79 18.42
C ASN A 13 4.48 -2.86 17.97
N ASP A 14 4.04 -1.95 17.11
CA ASP A 14 2.63 -1.82 16.74
C ASP A 14 2.36 -2.22 15.28
N PHE A 15 3.24 -2.98 14.65
CA PHE A 15 3.06 -3.37 13.25
C PHE A 15 1.77 -4.18 13.04
N ASP A 16 1.35 -4.96 14.03
CA ASP A 16 0.08 -5.71 13.95
C ASP A 16 -1.12 -4.78 13.79
N LYS A 17 -1.05 -3.57 14.38
CA LYS A 17 -2.09 -2.55 14.18
C LYS A 17 -2.14 -2.07 12.75
N CYS A 18 -0.98 -1.95 12.10
CA CYS A 18 -0.92 -1.60 10.68
C CYS A 18 -1.64 -2.64 9.84
N LEU A 19 -1.37 -3.92 10.06
CA LEU A 19 -2.01 -5.01 9.31
C LEU A 19 -3.51 -5.06 9.54
N SER A 20 -3.97 -4.86 10.78
CA SER A 20 -5.40 -4.79 11.09
C SER A 20 -6.06 -3.62 10.38
N GLN A 21 -5.41 -2.47 10.35
CA GLN A 21 -5.92 -1.28 9.69
C GLN A 21 -5.95 -1.48 8.17
N LEU A 22 -4.94 -2.13 7.62
CA LEU A 22 -4.89 -2.50 6.20
C LEU A 22 -6.13 -3.32 5.81
N ASP A 23 -6.45 -4.35 6.59
CA ASP A 23 -7.61 -5.20 6.32
C ASP A 23 -8.93 -4.43 6.46
N SER A 24 -9.04 -3.61 7.49
CA SER A 24 -10.24 -2.81 7.77
C SER A 24 -10.50 -1.79 6.65
N ILE A 25 -9.48 -1.06 6.24
CA ILE A 25 -9.59 -0.06 5.16
C ILE A 25 -9.94 -0.73 3.84
N SER A 26 -9.29 -1.84 3.53
CA SER A 26 -9.55 -2.57 2.28
C SER A 26 -10.98 -3.08 2.23
N THR A 27 -11.49 -3.58 3.35
CA THR A 27 -12.88 -4.04 3.46
C THR A 27 -13.85 -2.88 3.27
N ASP A 28 -13.58 -1.74 3.89
CA ASP A 28 -14.45 -0.55 3.78
C ASP A 28 -14.48 -0.03 2.34
N ILE A 29 -13.33 0.01 1.67
CA ILE A 29 -13.26 0.45 0.27
C ILE A 29 -14.07 -0.48 -0.63
N LYS A 30 -13.97 -1.80 -0.42
CA LYS A 30 -14.75 -2.78 -1.18
C LYS A 30 -16.25 -2.60 -1.04
N LYS A 31 -16.70 -2.09 0.11
CA LYS A 31 -18.11 -1.80 0.34
C LYS A 31 -18.59 -0.55 -0.37
N LEU A 32 -17.70 0.43 -0.58
CA LEU A 32 -18.04 1.70 -1.21
C LEU A 32 -18.18 1.59 -2.73
N PHE A 33 -17.56 0.62 -3.35
CA PHE A 33 -17.53 0.49 -4.81
C PHE A 33 -18.10 -0.87 -5.23
N THR A 34 -18.98 -0.86 -6.24
CA THR A 34 -19.72 -2.06 -6.65
C THR A 34 -18.92 -3.04 -7.49
N LYS A 35 -17.88 -2.57 -8.17
CA LYS A 35 -17.04 -3.43 -9.01
C LYS A 35 -15.59 -3.12 -8.77
N ILE A 36 -14.96 -3.95 -7.95
CA ILE A 36 -13.55 -3.85 -7.59
C ILE A 36 -12.88 -5.18 -7.83
N ASN A 37 -11.72 -5.14 -8.49
CA ASN A 37 -10.81 -6.26 -8.54
C ASN A 37 -9.73 -6.07 -7.48
N SER A 38 -9.54 -7.09 -6.65
CA SER A 38 -8.51 -7.07 -5.61
C SER A 38 -7.41 -8.06 -5.96
N SER A 39 -6.14 -7.62 -5.81
CA SER A 39 -5.00 -8.52 -5.97
C SER A 39 -4.88 -9.53 -4.84
N GLY A 40 -5.65 -9.34 -3.75
CA GLY A 40 -5.41 -10.04 -2.51
C GLY A 40 -4.21 -9.45 -1.78
N LYS A 41 -3.98 -9.94 -0.56
CA LYS A 41 -2.87 -9.47 0.27
C LYS A 41 -1.58 -10.11 -0.21
N GLN A 42 -0.56 -9.28 -0.47
CA GLN A 42 0.75 -9.74 -0.91
C GLN A 42 1.83 -9.14 -0.03
N THR A 43 2.88 -9.92 0.25
CA THR A 43 4.04 -9.44 1.00
C THR A 43 5.27 -9.58 0.13
N TYR A 44 6.07 -8.51 0.04
CA TYR A 44 7.28 -8.50 -0.78
C TYR A 44 8.36 -7.62 -0.13
N LYS A 45 9.59 -7.77 -0.61
CA LYS A 45 10.73 -7.01 -0.11
C LYS A 45 10.69 -5.59 -0.67
N HIS A 46 10.96 -4.61 0.19
CA HIS A 46 11.04 -3.20 -0.23
C HIS A 46 12.29 -2.99 -1.08
N SER A 47 12.14 -2.35 -2.24
CA SER A 47 13.24 -2.16 -3.20
C SER A 47 14.36 -1.26 -2.67
N TYR A 48 14.06 -0.34 -1.75
CA TYR A 48 15.04 0.55 -1.14
C TYR A 48 16.04 -0.21 -0.27
N ASP A 49 15.58 -1.23 0.46
CA ASP A 49 16.41 -2.00 1.37
C ASP A 49 16.97 -3.25 0.69
N LYS A 50 18.21 -3.17 0.27
CA LYS A 50 18.88 -4.26 -0.44
C LYS A 50 19.13 -5.50 0.43
N SER A 51 19.08 -5.36 1.78
CA SER A 51 19.23 -6.51 2.68
C SER A 51 18.04 -7.46 2.62
N GLY A 52 16.89 -7.01 2.13
CA GLY A 52 15.67 -7.78 2.07
C GLY A 52 14.95 -7.92 3.41
N LYS A 53 15.34 -7.17 4.43
CA LYS A 53 14.74 -7.24 5.77
C LYS A 53 13.54 -6.30 5.94
N THR A 54 13.38 -5.31 5.07
CA THR A 54 12.22 -4.44 5.07
C THR A 54 11.14 -5.05 4.19
N LEU A 55 9.98 -5.31 4.77
CA LEU A 55 8.88 -5.99 4.08
C LEU A 55 7.70 -5.05 3.88
N VAL A 56 7.05 -5.19 2.73
CA VAL A 56 5.82 -4.47 2.41
C VAL A 56 4.69 -5.48 2.29
N THR A 57 3.61 -5.26 3.02
CA THR A 57 2.37 -6.02 2.85
C THR A 57 1.36 -5.09 2.21
N ALA A 58 0.83 -5.48 1.06
CA ALA A 58 0.03 -4.60 0.22
C ALA A 58 -1.23 -5.28 -0.31
N ILE A 59 -2.27 -4.46 -0.50
CA ILE A 59 -3.47 -4.83 -1.23
C ILE A 59 -3.67 -3.77 -2.32
N HIS A 60 -3.82 -4.22 -3.56
CA HIS A 60 -4.11 -3.35 -4.71
C HIS A 60 -5.57 -3.58 -5.13
N LEU A 61 -6.34 -2.51 -5.21
CA LEU A 61 -7.73 -2.54 -5.63
C LEU A 61 -7.84 -1.75 -6.93
N THR A 62 -8.43 -2.38 -7.96
CA THR A 62 -8.64 -1.72 -9.25
C THR A 62 -10.13 -1.46 -9.41
N LEU A 63 -10.49 -0.20 -9.62
CA LEU A 63 -11.86 0.23 -9.83
C LEU A 63 -12.30 -0.07 -11.27
N LYS A 64 -13.61 0.00 -11.52
CA LYS A 64 -14.19 -0.30 -12.83
C LYS A 64 -13.57 0.52 -13.96
N ASN A 65 -13.26 1.80 -13.71
CA ASN A 65 -12.68 2.69 -14.71
C ASN A 65 -11.16 2.52 -14.88
N GLY A 66 -10.54 1.62 -14.12
CA GLY A 66 -9.10 1.40 -14.17
C GLY A 66 -8.29 2.21 -13.16
N ASP A 67 -8.93 3.09 -12.39
CA ASP A 67 -8.24 3.78 -11.30
C ASP A 67 -7.87 2.77 -10.21
N GLU A 68 -6.81 3.06 -9.47
CA GLU A 68 -6.27 2.14 -8.47
C GLU A 68 -6.25 2.75 -7.08
N VAL A 69 -6.54 1.89 -6.09
CA VAL A 69 -6.31 2.19 -4.68
C VAL A 69 -5.30 1.17 -4.18
N ARG A 70 -4.22 1.64 -3.56
CA ARG A 70 -3.20 0.78 -2.97
C ARG A 70 -3.12 1.08 -1.48
N VAL A 71 -3.18 0.03 -0.67
CA VAL A 71 -3.02 0.14 0.78
C VAL A 71 -1.83 -0.72 1.16
N ASN A 72 -0.81 -0.12 1.76
CA ASN A 72 0.44 -0.77 2.08
C ASN A 72 0.78 -0.61 3.56
N CYS A 73 1.32 -1.67 4.17
CA CYS A 73 2.02 -1.60 5.45
C CYS A 73 3.49 -1.87 5.21
N VAL A 74 4.36 -0.99 5.69
CA VAL A 74 5.80 -1.14 5.57
C VAL A 74 6.41 -1.43 6.93
N ASP A 75 7.06 -2.58 7.06
CA ASP A 75 7.79 -3.02 8.24
C ASP A 75 9.28 -2.79 7.97
N TRP A 76 9.78 -1.63 8.40
CA TRP A 76 11.16 -1.24 8.15
C TRP A 76 12.14 -2.09 8.97
N ALA A 77 13.25 -2.48 8.34
CA ALA A 77 14.35 -3.14 9.04
C ALA A 77 14.88 -2.25 10.17
N LYS A 78 15.31 -2.88 11.27
CA LYS A 78 15.73 -2.15 12.48
C LYS A 78 16.92 -1.22 12.27
N LYS A 79 17.75 -1.48 11.26
CA LYS A 79 18.88 -0.61 10.93
C LYS A 79 18.47 0.79 10.48
N TYR A 80 17.21 0.95 10.01
CA TYR A 80 16.65 2.24 9.69
C TYR A 80 15.91 2.78 10.90
N SER A 81 16.05 4.06 11.18
CA SER A 81 15.29 4.71 12.25
C SER A 81 13.92 5.18 11.76
N PHE A 82 13.41 4.57 10.71
CA PHE A 82 12.09 4.87 10.16
C PHE A 82 11.00 4.19 10.98
N LEU A 83 9.90 4.89 11.19
CA LEU A 83 8.70 4.29 11.78
C LEU A 83 8.01 3.42 10.76
N ASP A 84 7.43 2.30 11.21
CA ASP A 84 6.54 1.51 10.38
C ASP A 84 5.35 2.38 9.97
N GLN A 85 4.84 2.15 8.77
CA GLN A 85 3.81 3.03 8.24
C GLN A 85 2.76 2.27 7.45
N LEU A 86 1.53 2.78 7.51
CA LEU A 86 0.48 2.46 6.57
C LEU A 86 0.43 3.59 5.56
N ARG A 87 0.35 3.26 4.28
CA ARG A 87 0.18 4.22 3.20
C ARG A 87 -1.04 3.85 2.38
N ILE A 88 -1.90 4.83 2.14
CA ILE A 88 -3.02 4.71 1.21
C ILE A 88 -2.71 5.60 0.03
N SER A 89 -2.76 5.04 -1.17
CA SER A 89 -2.52 5.78 -2.41
C SER A 89 -3.69 5.55 -3.34
N ILE A 90 -4.20 6.64 -3.91
CA ILE A 90 -5.27 6.60 -4.90
C ILE A 90 -4.71 7.21 -6.17
N PHE A 91 -4.72 6.44 -7.27
CA PHE A 91 -4.13 6.85 -8.54
C PHE A 91 -5.17 6.77 -9.65
N THR A 92 -5.11 7.75 -10.56
CA THR A 92 -5.82 7.60 -11.82
C THR A 92 -5.18 6.47 -12.62
N LYS A 93 -5.95 5.89 -13.54
CA LYS A 93 -5.47 4.87 -14.46
C LYS A 93 -4.21 5.33 -15.22
N GLU A 94 -4.21 6.56 -15.67
CA GLU A 94 -3.10 7.14 -16.42
C GLU A 94 -1.85 7.28 -15.57
N TYR A 95 -2.01 7.74 -14.33
CA TYR A 95 -0.88 7.89 -13.42
C TYR A 95 -0.29 6.54 -13.00
N ALA A 96 -1.14 5.56 -12.74
CA ALA A 96 -0.70 4.21 -12.41
C ALA A 96 0.16 3.63 -13.54
N LYS A 97 -0.28 3.83 -14.78
CA LYS A 97 0.46 3.38 -15.96
C LYS A 97 1.79 4.11 -16.13
N PHE A 98 1.80 5.43 -15.86
CA PHE A 98 3.04 6.21 -15.89
C PHE A 98 4.05 5.69 -14.86
N LEU A 99 3.62 5.43 -13.62
CA LEU A 99 4.51 4.90 -12.59
C LEU A 99 5.12 3.56 -13.00
N GLU A 100 4.33 2.71 -13.61
CA GLU A 100 4.78 1.39 -14.08
C GLU A 100 5.90 1.52 -15.10
N THR A 101 5.80 2.46 -16.03
CA THR A 101 6.82 2.67 -17.07
C THR A 101 8.03 3.47 -16.57
N ALA A 102 7.83 4.40 -15.63
CA ALA A 102 8.90 5.28 -15.15
C ALA A 102 9.90 4.54 -14.25
N TYR A 103 9.46 3.51 -13.53
CA TYR A 103 10.27 2.83 -12.52
C TYR A 103 10.61 1.39 -12.89
N ASN A 104 10.22 0.95 -14.04
CA ASN A 104 10.62 -0.34 -14.59
C ASN A 104 11.74 -0.13 -15.64
#